data_969043f556684d53fc9416af347590b2
#
_entry.id   969043f556684d53fc9416af347590b2
#
_cell.length_a   1.000
_cell.length_b   1.000
_cell.length_c   1.000
_cell.angle_alpha   90.00
_cell.angle_beta   90.00
_cell.angle_gamma   90.00
#
_symmetry.space_group_name_H-M   'P 1'
#
loop_
_entity.id
_entity.type
_entity.pdbx_description
1 polymer ?
#
loop_
_entity_poly.entity_id
_entity_poly.type
_entity_poly.pdbx_seq_one_letter_code
_entity_poly.pdbx_strand_id
1 'polypeptide(L)'
;MDQLLERYSRQVFLQQIGEDRQRLLMNSTVVVIGCGALGTISSSYLVRAGIGQIRIIDRDFIEENNLQRQLLFDENDISENLPKAIAAQRKLQKTNSNVRVEGIVTDVNYSNIDELTNDADIIIDGTDNFETRFLINDYCVKSNIPWIYGACIGSRGVMMNIIPSKTPCLRCVFETMPQIGSFPTCDTAGVIGPIAGIIASFQVVEAIKILTGDYASVNKNLLEIDVWETKLKQIDISELKDISNCPTCKQHNYEFLEAESGIMTTFLCGKNAVQVMHRNSGIIDLRQLEQRLSAIADVSCNAFMLKFRVKDHAFTVFTDGRAIITGTADSSTAKGLYSKYLGM
;
A
#
# COMPACT_ATOMS: atom_id res chain seq x y z
N MET A 1 2.93 -37.22 2.40
CA MET A 1 2.69 -35.77 2.22
C MET A 1 2.33 -35.56 0.76
N ASP A 2 1.28 -34.84 0.50
CA ASP A 2 0.85 -34.48 -0.85
C ASP A 2 1.97 -33.69 -1.56
N GLN A 3 2.26 -33.99 -2.82
CA GLN A 3 3.33 -33.37 -3.59
C GLN A 3 3.22 -31.81 -3.60
N LEU A 4 1.99 -31.30 -3.53
CA LEU A 4 1.75 -29.86 -3.41
C LEU A 4 2.20 -29.27 -2.07
N LEU A 5 2.20 -30.06 -1.00
CA LEU A 5 2.62 -29.63 0.34
C LEU A 5 4.11 -29.79 0.60
N GLU A 6 4.86 -30.50 -0.26
CA GLU A 6 6.29 -30.75 -0.07
C GLU A 6 7.08 -29.44 0.02
N ARG A 7 6.77 -28.46 -0.82
CA ARG A 7 7.38 -27.11 -0.79
C ARG A 7 7.24 -26.43 0.58
N TYR A 8 6.12 -26.67 1.26
CA TYR A 8 5.76 -26.06 2.54
C TYR A 8 6.02 -26.98 3.73
N SER A 9 6.73 -28.09 3.54
CA SER A 9 6.92 -29.13 4.57
C SER A 9 7.42 -28.58 5.89
N ARG A 10 8.39 -27.65 5.87
CA ARG A 10 8.93 -27.02 7.09
C ARG A 10 7.92 -26.16 7.82
N GLN A 11 6.98 -25.54 7.10
CA GLN A 11 5.87 -24.78 7.66
C GLN A 11 4.77 -25.69 8.18
N VAL A 12 4.45 -26.74 7.44
CA VAL A 12 3.47 -27.78 7.83
C VAL A 12 3.86 -28.51 9.10
N PHE A 13 5.17 -28.68 9.38
CA PHE A 13 5.65 -29.30 10.62
C PHE A 13 5.41 -28.43 11.87
N LEU A 14 5.13 -27.15 11.73
CA LEU A 14 4.72 -26.33 12.86
C LEU A 14 3.33 -26.75 13.33
N GLN A 15 3.21 -27.08 14.64
CA GLN A 15 1.93 -27.49 15.24
C GLN A 15 0.82 -26.45 15.03
N GLN A 16 1.19 -25.18 14.95
CA GLN A 16 0.28 -24.05 14.73
C GLN A 16 -0.25 -24.00 13.29
N ILE A 17 0.35 -24.69 12.35
CA ILE A 17 -0.08 -24.68 10.93
C ILE A 17 -0.61 -26.06 10.53
N GLY A 18 0.21 -27.08 10.46
CA GLY A 18 -0.21 -28.40 9.98
C GLY A 18 -0.66 -28.39 8.50
N GLU A 19 -1.15 -29.52 8.02
CA GLU A 19 -1.60 -29.65 6.63
C GLU A 19 -2.91 -28.86 6.38
N ASP A 20 -3.85 -28.92 7.31
CA ASP A 20 -5.18 -28.32 7.13
C ASP A 20 -5.09 -26.77 6.99
N ARG A 21 -4.34 -26.13 7.88
CA ARG A 21 -4.16 -24.68 7.84
C ARG A 21 -3.30 -24.25 6.65
N GLN A 22 -2.33 -25.06 6.21
CA GLN A 22 -1.61 -24.80 4.97
C GLN A 22 -2.56 -24.81 3.77
N ARG A 23 -3.53 -25.69 3.71
CA ARG A 23 -4.56 -25.72 2.65
C ARG A 23 -5.46 -24.49 2.71
N LEU A 24 -5.77 -23.96 3.90
CA LEU A 24 -6.49 -22.68 4.02
C LEU A 24 -5.68 -21.53 3.41
N LEU A 25 -4.37 -21.45 3.71
CA LEU A 25 -3.49 -20.45 3.08
C LEU A 25 -3.49 -20.57 1.56
N MET A 26 -3.39 -21.77 1.02
CA MET A 26 -3.37 -22.02 -0.43
C MET A 26 -4.68 -21.64 -1.14
N ASN A 27 -5.74 -21.43 -0.41
CA ASN A 27 -7.04 -20.97 -0.96
C ASN A 27 -7.34 -19.51 -0.66
N SER A 28 -6.44 -18.80 0.03
CA SER A 28 -6.68 -17.42 0.44
C SER A 28 -6.25 -16.39 -0.61
N THR A 29 -6.95 -15.27 -0.62
CA THR A 29 -6.65 -14.08 -1.41
C THR A 29 -6.18 -12.94 -0.51
N VAL A 30 -4.97 -12.45 -0.74
CA VAL A 30 -4.39 -11.33 -0.01
C VAL A 30 -4.23 -10.13 -0.93
N VAL A 31 -4.63 -8.95 -0.46
CA VAL A 31 -4.35 -7.70 -1.17
C VAL A 31 -3.33 -6.90 -0.38
N VAL A 32 -2.26 -6.47 -1.04
CA VAL A 32 -1.23 -5.59 -0.48
C VAL A 32 -1.36 -4.23 -1.15
N ILE A 33 -1.72 -3.23 -0.37
CA ILE A 33 -1.82 -1.84 -0.85
C ILE A 33 -0.54 -1.11 -0.50
N GLY A 34 0.23 -0.71 -1.53
CA GLY A 34 1.58 -0.17 -1.42
C GLY A 34 2.66 -1.25 -1.54
N CYS A 35 3.56 -1.11 -2.51
CA CYS A 35 4.71 -1.99 -2.75
C CYS A 35 6.03 -1.28 -2.42
N GLY A 36 6.05 -0.58 -1.28
CA GLY A 36 7.22 0.07 -0.71
C GLY A 36 8.04 -0.87 0.18
N ALA A 37 8.65 -0.30 1.23
CA ALA A 37 9.52 -1.04 2.15
C ALA A 37 8.79 -2.18 2.89
N LEU A 38 7.56 -1.94 3.33
CA LEU A 38 6.73 -2.97 3.98
C LEU A 38 6.16 -3.95 2.95
N GLY A 39 5.51 -3.43 1.89
CA GLY A 39 4.79 -4.25 0.93
C GLY A 39 5.67 -5.23 0.15
N THR A 40 6.90 -4.86 -0.20
CA THR A 40 7.86 -5.77 -0.87
C THR A 40 8.18 -6.99 -0.02
N ILE A 41 8.38 -6.79 1.27
CA ILE A 41 8.74 -7.84 2.22
C ILE A 41 7.53 -8.69 2.55
N SER A 42 6.40 -8.06 2.87
CA SER A 42 5.14 -8.77 3.17
C SER A 42 4.72 -9.65 2.00
N SER A 43 4.73 -9.11 0.76
CA SER A 43 4.42 -9.87 -0.45
C SER A 43 5.37 -11.05 -0.66
N SER A 44 6.67 -10.85 -0.45
CA SER A 44 7.67 -11.92 -0.60
C SER A 44 7.42 -13.07 0.39
N TYR A 45 7.16 -12.77 1.66
CA TYR A 45 6.89 -13.80 2.65
C TYR A 45 5.56 -14.52 2.41
N LEU A 46 4.49 -13.80 2.05
CA LEU A 46 3.17 -14.39 1.79
C LEU A 46 3.21 -15.35 0.59
N VAL A 47 3.87 -14.96 -0.51
CA VAL A 47 4.06 -15.84 -1.67
C VAL A 47 4.88 -17.07 -1.32
N ARG A 48 5.93 -16.94 -0.51
CA ARG A 48 6.74 -18.05 -0.02
C ARG A 48 5.97 -18.96 0.95
N ALA A 49 5.08 -18.39 1.76
CA ALA A 49 4.20 -19.15 2.65
C ALA A 49 3.11 -19.92 1.89
N GLY A 50 2.89 -19.63 0.60
CA GLY A 50 1.98 -20.39 -0.25
C GLY A 50 0.52 -20.01 -0.07
N ILE A 51 0.22 -18.70 -0.03
CA ILE A 51 -1.15 -18.22 -0.22
C ILE A 51 -1.64 -18.54 -1.64
N GLY A 52 -2.95 -18.57 -1.87
CA GLY A 52 -3.51 -18.89 -3.18
C GLY A 52 -3.31 -17.76 -4.19
N GLN A 53 -3.66 -16.55 -3.80
CA GLN A 53 -3.56 -15.37 -4.63
C GLN A 53 -3.04 -14.17 -3.86
N ILE A 54 -2.21 -13.36 -4.50
CA ILE A 54 -1.83 -12.04 -4.01
C ILE A 54 -2.05 -10.99 -5.10
N ARG A 55 -2.71 -9.90 -4.72
CA ARG A 55 -2.84 -8.71 -5.54
C ARG A 55 -1.99 -7.60 -4.90
N ILE A 56 -1.11 -7.00 -5.68
CA ILE A 56 -0.17 -5.96 -5.23
C ILE A 56 -0.51 -4.68 -5.97
N ILE A 57 -0.90 -3.66 -5.24
CA ILE A 57 -1.37 -2.40 -5.80
C ILE A 57 -0.39 -1.30 -5.42
N ASP A 58 0.23 -0.69 -6.41
CA ASP A 58 1.13 0.44 -6.22
C ASP A 58 1.15 1.31 -7.47
N ARG A 59 1.15 2.62 -7.27
CA ARG A 59 1.15 3.63 -8.34
C ARG A 59 2.53 4.02 -8.82
N ASP A 60 3.57 3.75 -8.01
CA ASP A 60 4.90 4.32 -8.17
C ASP A 60 5.81 3.47 -9.05
N PHE A 61 6.89 4.12 -9.47
CA PHE A 61 8.02 3.52 -10.15
C PHE A 61 9.19 3.33 -9.18
N ILE A 62 10.10 2.44 -9.55
CA ILE A 62 11.29 2.15 -8.75
C ILE A 62 12.31 3.28 -8.96
N GLU A 63 12.86 3.80 -7.86
CA GLU A 63 13.91 4.82 -7.84
C GLU A 63 15.13 4.26 -7.08
N GLU A 64 16.33 4.78 -7.39
CA GLU A 64 17.58 4.34 -6.78
C GLU A 64 17.57 4.44 -5.25
N ASN A 65 16.99 5.53 -4.71
CA ASN A 65 16.84 5.73 -3.28
C ASN A 65 15.87 4.74 -2.59
N ASN A 66 15.18 3.89 -3.35
CA ASN A 66 14.31 2.86 -2.82
C ASN A 66 15.08 1.56 -2.50
N LEU A 67 16.15 1.25 -3.23
CA LEU A 67 16.85 -0.04 -3.18
C LEU A 67 17.40 -0.37 -1.78
N GLN A 68 17.74 0.64 -0.99
CA GLN A 68 18.27 0.44 0.35
C GLN A 68 17.26 -0.19 1.34
N ARG A 69 15.95 -0.21 1.02
CA ARG A 69 14.89 -0.74 1.90
C ARG A 69 13.78 -1.52 1.21
N GLN A 70 13.64 -1.43 -0.10
CA GLN A 70 12.61 -2.15 -0.88
C GLN A 70 13.24 -3.42 -1.49
N LEU A 71 13.36 -4.46 -0.68
CA LEU A 71 14.22 -5.63 -0.91
C LEU A 71 13.87 -6.47 -2.15
N LEU A 72 12.73 -6.25 -2.76
CA LEU A 72 12.31 -7.01 -3.93
C LEU A 72 12.91 -6.46 -5.24
N PHE A 73 13.41 -5.22 -5.22
CA PHE A 73 13.85 -4.50 -6.40
C PHE A 73 15.37 -4.43 -6.52
N ASP A 74 15.86 -4.27 -7.76
CA ASP A 74 17.25 -4.13 -8.11
C ASP A 74 17.49 -3.06 -9.20
N GLU A 75 18.76 -2.83 -9.55
CA GLU A 75 19.15 -1.82 -10.54
C GLU A 75 18.62 -2.10 -11.96
N ASN A 76 18.35 -3.39 -12.30
CA ASN A 76 17.78 -3.73 -13.60
C ASN A 76 16.33 -3.24 -13.69
N ASP A 77 15.56 -3.32 -12.61
CA ASP A 77 14.19 -2.81 -12.58
C ASP A 77 14.13 -1.31 -12.83
N ILE A 78 15.15 -0.56 -12.34
CA ILE A 78 15.29 0.88 -12.59
C ILE A 78 15.62 1.13 -14.07
N SER A 79 16.58 0.38 -14.61
CA SER A 79 16.99 0.53 -16.03
C SER A 79 15.86 0.25 -17.00
N GLU A 80 14.96 -0.69 -16.66
CA GLU A 80 13.76 -1.01 -17.41
C GLU A 80 12.59 -0.02 -17.17
N ASN A 81 12.74 0.94 -16.26
CA ASN A 81 11.68 1.86 -15.84
C ASN A 81 10.39 1.13 -15.42
N LEU A 82 10.50 0.06 -14.64
CA LEU A 82 9.36 -0.74 -14.24
C LEU A 82 8.54 -0.06 -13.12
N PRO A 83 7.20 -0.13 -13.21
CA PRO A 83 6.34 0.13 -12.06
C PRO A 83 6.61 -0.89 -10.95
N LYS A 84 6.56 -0.46 -9.67
CA LYS A 84 6.79 -1.33 -8.50
C LYS A 84 5.91 -2.57 -8.52
N ALA A 85 4.60 -2.42 -8.78
CA ALA A 85 3.66 -3.54 -8.81
C ALA A 85 4.01 -4.58 -9.89
N ILE A 86 4.45 -4.15 -11.07
CA ILE A 86 4.81 -5.03 -12.19
C ILE A 86 6.15 -5.75 -11.93
N ALA A 87 7.14 -5.04 -11.40
CA ALA A 87 8.42 -5.66 -11.01
C ALA A 87 8.20 -6.72 -9.92
N ALA A 88 7.38 -6.39 -8.90
CA ALA A 88 7.00 -7.32 -7.85
C ALA A 88 6.30 -8.57 -8.42
N GLN A 89 5.31 -8.40 -9.29
CA GLN A 89 4.64 -9.51 -9.97
C GLN A 89 5.64 -10.43 -10.68
N ARG A 90 6.51 -9.87 -11.52
CA ARG A 90 7.50 -10.65 -12.30
C ARG A 90 8.45 -11.47 -11.40
N LYS A 91 8.91 -10.89 -10.30
CA LYS A 91 9.84 -11.56 -9.37
C LYS A 91 9.15 -12.60 -8.50
N LEU A 92 7.97 -12.30 -8.01
CA LEU A 92 7.22 -13.20 -7.14
C LEU A 92 6.67 -14.41 -7.89
N GLN A 93 6.24 -14.26 -9.14
CA GLN A 93 5.87 -15.39 -10.00
C GLN A 93 7.02 -16.38 -10.21
N LYS A 94 8.27 -15.88 -10.31
CA LYS A 94 9.47 -16.74 -10.38
C LYS A 94 9.79 -17.40 -9.02
N THR A 95 9.39 -16.77 -7.91
CA THR A 95 9.60 -17.29 -6.57
C THR A 95 8.70 -18.48 -6.27
N ASN A 96 7.42 -18.39 -6.64
CA ASN A 96 6.45 -19.46 -6.42
C ASN A 96 5.37 -19.45 -7.52
N SER A 97 5.50 -20.35 -8.48
CA SER A 97 4.58 -20.48 -9.63
C SER A 97 3.19 -20.99 -9.26
N ASN A 98 3.02 -21.55 -8.06
CA ASN A 98 1.71 -22.04 -7.58
C ASN A 98 0.84 -20.90 -7.01
N VAL A 99 1.41 -19.73 -6.77
CA VAL A 99 0.69 -18.55 -6.27
C VAL A 99 0.30 -17.67 -7.46
N ARG A 100 -0.96 -17.31 -7.56
CA ARG A 100 -1.39 -16.31 -8.53
C ARG A 100 -0.95 -14.92 -8.04
N VAL A 101 -0.05 -14.28 -8.75
CA VAL A 101 0.45 -12.94 -8.42
C VAL A 101 -0.05 -11.95 -9.47
N GLU A 102 -0.73 -10.91 -9.02
CA GLU A 102 -1.27 -9.85 -9.85
C GLU A 102 -0.74 -8.49 -9.38
N GLY A 103 -0.05 -7.77 -10.26
CA GLY A 103 0.45 -6.42 -10.02
C GLY A 103 -0.41 -5.39 -10.73
N ILE A 104 -0.97 -4.44 -9.99
CA ILE A 104 -1.86 -3.39 -10.51
C ILE A 104 -1.22 -2.03 -10.29
N VAL A 105 -1.01 -1.30 -11.39
CA VAL A 105 -0.41 0.04 -11.38
C VAL A 105 -1.52 1.07 -11.31
N THR A 106 -1.95 1.40 -10.09
CA THR A 106 -2.98 2.41 -9.86
C THR A 106 -2.84 3.07 -8.50
N ASP A 107 -3.46 4.23 -8.35
CA ASP A 107 -3.68 4.87 -7.07
C ASP A 107 -4.98 4.33 -6.45
N VAL A 108 -4.91 3.86 -5.21
CA VAL A 108 -6.10 3.41 -4.48
C VAL A 108 -6.87 4.62 -3.96
N ASN A 109 -8.13 4.70 -4.31
CA ASN A 109 -9.01 5.79 -3.93
C ASN A 109 -10.46 5.29 -3.74
N TYR A 110 -11.35 6.17 -3.29
CA TYR A 110 -12.74 5.81 -2.97
C TYR A 110 -13.53 5.23 -4.15
N SER A 111 -13.15 5.52 -5.40
CA SER A 111 -13.89 5.05 -6.58
C SER A 111 -13.47 3.66 -7.05
N ASN A 112 -12.29 3.17 -6.65
CA ASN A 112 -11.75 1.89 -7.13
C ASN A 112 -11.42 0.88 -6.04
N ILE A 113 -11.40 1.27 -4.75
CA ILE A 113 -11.01 0.38 -3.66
C ILE A 113 -11.87 -0.88 -3.60
N ASP A 114 -13.17 -0.78 -3.86
CA ASP A 114 -14.08 -1.93 -3.87
C ASP A 114 -13.72 -2.91 -4.98
N GLU A 115 -13.58 -2.46 -6.22
CA GLU A 115 -13.19 -3.31 -7.34
C GLU A 115 -11.85 -4.01 -7.10
N LEU A 116 -10.90 -3.30 -6.50
CA LEU A 116 -9.55 -3.79 -6.24
C LEU A 116 -9.47 -4.82 -5.10
N THR A 117 -10.44 -4.83 -4.17
CA THR A 117 -10.28 -5.55 -2.89
C THR A 117 -11.50 -6.36 -2.43
N ASN A 118 -12.62 -6.38 -3.15
CA ASN A 118 -13.88 -6.99 -2.71
C ASN A 118 -13.83 -8.51 -2.49
N ASP A 119 -12.86 -9.19 -3.07
CA ASP A 119 -12.62 -10.64 -2.94
C ASP A 119 -11.47 -10.98 -1.97
N ALA A 120 -10.94 -9.99 -1.26
CA ALA A 120 -9.83 -10.19 -0.34
C ALA A 120 -10.27 -10.84 0.98
N ASP A 121 -9.56 -11.86 1.42
CA ASP A 121 -9.69 -12.42 2.78
C ASP A 121 -8.99 -11.52 3.81
N ILE A 122 -7.99 -10.75 3.39
CA ILE A 122 -7.26 -9.80 4.22
C ILE A 122 -6.56 -8.74 3.37
N ILE A 123 -6.44 -7.52 3.92
CA ILE A 123 -5.66 -6.43 3.32
C ILE A 123 -4.41 -6.14 4.18
N ILE A 124 -3.25 -5.99 3.55
CA ILE A 124 -1.99 -5.60 4.19
C ILE A 124 -1.65 -4.16 3.79
N ASP A 125 -1.43 -3.33 4.79
CA ASP A 125 -0.99 -1.95 4.60
C ASP A 125 0.53 -1.89 4.35
N GLY A 126 0.90 -1.49 3.17
CA GLY A 126 2.27 -1.13 2.76
C GLY A 126 2.41 0.35 2.38
N THR A 127 1.40 1.17 2.70
CA THR A 127 1.33 2.59 2.31
C THR A 127 2.19 3.48 3.21
N ASP A 128 2.45 4.69 2.75
CA ASP A 128 3.25 5.70 3.46
C ASP A 128 2.45 6.98 3.81
N ASN A 129 1.14 6.98 3.58
CA ASN A 129 0.31 8.16 3.82
C ASN A 129 -0.99 7.83 4.59
N PHE A 130 -1.44 8.79 5.38
CA PHE A 130 -2.62 8.63 6.23
C PHE A 130 -3.93 8.63 5.44
N GLU A 131 -4.04 9.37 4.35
CA GLU A 131 -5.27 9.46 3.54
C GLU A 131 -5.69 8.06 3.03
N THR A 132 -4.75 7.33 2.43
CA THR A 132 -4.99 5.96 1.98
C THR A 132 -5.31 5.02 3.15
N ARG A 133 -4.67 5.18 4.31
CA ARG A 133 -4.95 4.36 5.50
C ARG A 133 -6.34 4.58 6.06
N PHE A 134 -6.81 5.83 6.08
CA PHE A 134 -8.17 6.14 6.52
C PHE A 134 -9.20 5.60 5.52
N LEU A 135 -8.92 5.66 4.23
CA LEU A 135 -9.73 5.04 3.19
C LEU A 135 -9.81 3.52 3.36
N ILE A 136 -8.66 2.84 3.53
CA ILE A 136 -8.60 1.39 3.80
C ILE A 136 -9.42 1.05 5.04
N ASN A 137 -9.27 1.84 6.12
CA ASN A 137 -10.01 1.61 7.36
C ASN A 137 -11.52 1.69 7.15
N ASP A 138 -12.01 2.74 6.49
CA ASP A 138 -13.44 2.93 6.26
C ASP A 138 -14.00 1.80 5.38
N TYR A 139 -13.26 1.44 4.31
CA TYR A 139 -13.65 0.34 3.44
C TYR A 139 -13.69 -1.01 4.18
N CYS A 140 -12.61 -1.34 4.90
CA CYS A 140 -12.51 -2.62 5.61
C CYS A 140 -13.55 -2.78 6.70
N VAL A 141 -13.83 -1.71 7.45
CA VAL A 141 -14.90 -1.74 8.47
C VAL A 141 -16.28 -1.90 7.83
N LYS A 142 -16.56 -1.19 6.73
CA LYS A 142 -17.83 -1.29 5.98
C LYS A 142 -18.03 -2.67 5.36
N SER A 143 -16.98 -3.22 4.74
CA SER A 143 -17.03 -4.50 4.01
C SER A 143 -16.72 -5.71 4.88
N ASN A 144 -16.46 -5.51 6.19
CA ASN A 144 -16.12 -6.56 7.14
C ASN A 144 -14.87 -7.39 6.74
N ILE A 145 -13.89 -6.75 6.10
CA ILE A 145 -12.62 -7.37 5.70
C ILE A 145 -11.55 -7.03 6.75
N PRO A 146 -10.83 -8.01 7.33
CA PRO A 146 -9.71 -7.72 8.22
C PRO A 146 -8.56 -7.05 7.46
N TRP A 147 -7.85 -6.14 8.14
CA TRP A 147 -6.64 -5.57 7.58
C TRP A 147 -5.56 -5.35 8.64
N ILE A 148 -4.31 -5.26 8.22
CA ILE A 148 -3.18 -5.11 9.12
C ILE A 148 -2.47 -3.80 8.80
N TYR A 149 -2.60 -2.85 9.71
CA TYR A 149 -1.90 -1.57 9.67
C TYR A 149 -0.42 -1.75 9.98
N GLY A 150 0.44 -1.08 9.22
CA GLY A 150 1.88 -1.01 9.48
C GLY A 150 2.44 0.35 9.09
N ALA A 151 3.34 0.90 9.91
CA ALA A 151 4.05 2.14 9.60
C ALA A 151 5.47 2.10 10.15
N CYS A 152 6.40 2.71 9.42
CA CYS A 152 7.81 2.82 9.82
C CYS A 152 8.32 4.22 9.57
N ILE A 153 9.14 4.74 10.51
CA ILE A 153 9.84 6.01 10.39
C ILE A 153 11.11 5.99 11.23
N GLY A 154 12.23 6.49 10.69
CA GLY A 154 13.52 6.42 11.37
C GLY A 154 13.90 4.98 11.69
N SER A 155 14.10 4.68 12.96
CA SER A 155 14.34 3.35 13.52
C SER A 155 13.09 2.72 14.14
N ARG A 156 11.94 3.39 14.05
CA ARG A 156 10.71 3.00 14.73
C ARG A 156 9.68 2.46 13.76
N GLY A 157 8.90 1.50 14.24
CA GLY A 157 7.76 0.96 13.51
C GLY A 157 6.61 0.62 14.44
N VAL A 158 5.42 0.68 13.90
CA VAL A 158 4.18 0.32 14.59
C VAL A 158 3.33 -0.61 13.74
N MET A 159 2.58 -1.47 14.39
CA MET A 159 1.65 -2.40 13.74
C MET A 159 0.45 -2.66 14.63
N MET A 160 -0.73 -2.78 14.03
CA MET A 160 -1.92 -3.29 14.71
C MET A 160 -2.83 -4.06 13.76
N ASN A 161 -3.56 -5.02 14.30
CA ASN A 161 -4.57 -5.76 13.56
C ASN A 161 -5.93 -5.06 13.69
N ILE A 162 -6.57 -4.79 12.58
CA ILE A 162 -7.93 -4.28 12.54
C ILE A 162 -8.85 -5.40 12.02
N ILE A 163 -9.58 -6.02 12.94
CA ILE A 163 -10.58 -7.03 12.63
C ILE A 163 -11.94 -6.41 12.94
N PRO A 164 -12.74 -6.10 11.91
CA PRO A 164 -14.03 -5.45 12.11
C PRO A 164 -14.87 -6.17 13.18
N SER A 165 -15.51 -5.39 14.01
CA SER A 165 -16.32 -5.84 15.17
C SER A 165 -15.54 -6.56 16.29
N LYS A 166 -14.26 -6.89 16.13
CA LYS A 166 -13.46 -7.60 17.16
C LYS A 166 -12.38 -6.72 17.81
N THR A 167 -11.71 -5.86 17.05
CA THR A 167 -10.66 -4.96 17.56
C THR A 167 -11.02 -3.50 17.34
N PRO A 168 -10.34 -2.54 17.99
CA PRO A 168 -10.44 -1.12 17.60
C PRO A 168 -10.06 -0.94 16.14
N CYS A 169 -10.72 -0.03 15.43
CA CYS A 169 -10.32 0.37 14.08
C CYS A 169 -9.26 1.49 14.14
N LEU A 170 -8.69 1.88 13.01
CA LEU A 170 -7.66 2.91 12.97
C LEU A 170 -8.17 4.23 13.56
N ARG A 171 -9.43 4.60 13.33
CA ARG A 171 -10.04 5.83 13.85
C ARG A 171 -10.38 5.78 15.35
N CYS A 172 -10.34 4.63 15.98
CA CYS A 172 -10.35 4.56 17.44
C CYS A 172 -9.02 5.02 18.05
N VAL A 173 -7.91 4.84 17.34
CA VAL A 173 -6.56 5.22 17.77
C VAL A 173 -6.20 6.62 17.28
N PHE A 174 -6.55 6.96 16.03
CA PHE A 174 -6.34 8.26 15.40
C PHE A 174 -7.70 8.88 15.08
N GLU A 175 -8.25 9.65 16.00
CA GLU A 175 -9.60 10.23 15.84
C GLU A 175 -9.75 11.07 14.57
N THR A 176 -8.70 11.83 14.24
CA THR A 176 -8.64 12.68 13.05
C THR A 176 -7.38 12.40 12.25
N MET A 177 -7.47 12.63 10.95
CA MET A 177 -6.29 12.56 10.10
C MET A 177 -5.28 13.62 10.52
N PRO A 178 -3.99 13.24 10.75
CA PRO A 178 -2.95 14.20 11.09
C PRO A 178 -2.83 15.29 10.02
N GLN A 179 -2.61 16.52 10.45
CA GLN A 179 -2.38 17.63 9.52
C GLN A 179 -1.10 17.40 8.71
N ILE A 180 -1.12 17.79 7.45
CA ILE A 180 0.05 17.73 6.56
C ILE A 180 1.20 18.50 7.21
N GLY A 181 2.38 17.86 7.32
CA GLY A 181 3.56 18.45 7.95
C GLY A 181 3.61 18.37 9.47
N SER A 182 2.56 17.88 10.18
CA SER A 182 2.57 17.74 11.64
C SER A 182 3.34 16.51 12.13
N PHE A 183 3.53 15.52 11.27
CA PHE A 183 4.33 14.33 11.55
C PHE A 183 5.51 14.23 10.59
N PRO A 184 6.66 13.73 11.07
CA PRO A 184 7.78 13.44 10.20
C PRO A 184 7.40 12.32 9.23
N THR A 185 7.94 12.37 8.01
CA THR A 185 7.75 11.36 6.96
C THR A 185 9.04 10.58 6.73
N CYS A 186 8.98 9.48 5.98
CA CYS A 186 10.18 8.76 5.58
C CYS A 186 11.18 9.66 4.83
N ASP A 187 10.69 10.67 4.11
CA ASP A 187 11.53 11.60 3.35
C ASP A 187 12.15 12.69 4.24
N THR A 188 11.51 13.07 5.34
CA THR A 188 12.00 14.11 6.25
C THR A 188 12.80 13.58 7.43
N ALA A 189 12.49 12.37 7.92
CA ALA A 189 13.18 11.74 9.05
C ALA A 189 14.03 10.52 8.65
N GLY A 190 13.92 10.08 7.39
CA GLY A 190 14.53 8.84 6.93
C GLY A 190 13.85 7.58 7.48
N VAL A 191 14.32 6.44 7.03
CA VAL A 191 13.92 5.13 7.53
C VAL A 191 15.01 4.09 7.24
N ILE A 192 15.37 3.27 8.19
CA ILE A 192 16.31 2.18 7.96
C ILE A 192 15.56 0.91 7.52
N GLY A 193 16.14 0.16 6.56
CA GLY A 193 15.50 -1.05 6.02
C GLY A 193 15.11 -2.10 7.06
N PRO A 194 15.94 -2.42 8.06
CA PRO A 194 15.63 -3.44 9.08
C PRO A 194 14.29 -3.23 9.81
N ILE A 195 13.90 -1.99 10.13
CA ILE A 195 12.60 -1.78 10.82
C ILE A 195 11.43 -2.17 9.93
N ALA A 196 11.50 -1.85 8.63
CA ALA A 196 10.47 -2.27 7.68
C ALA A 196 10.39 -3.81 7.58
N GLY A 197 11.55 -4.49 7.58
CA GLY A 197 11.62 -5.96 7.60
C GLY A 197 10.95 -6.57 8.82
N ILE A 198 11.17 -6.01 9.99
CA ILE A 198 10.59 -6.50 11.25
C ILE A 198 9.07 -6.27 11.27
N ILE A 199 8.60 -5.08 10.97
CA ILE A 199 7.16 -4.78 10.94
C ILE A 199 6.43 -5.63 9.89
N ALA A 200 6.97 -5.73 8.67
CA ALA A 200 6.41 -6.58 7.63
C ALA A 200 6.36 -8.07 8.05
N SER A 201 7.38 -8.56 8.76
CA SER A 201 7.38 -9.92 9.29
C SER A 201 6.25 -10.14 10.30
N PHE A 202 6.02 -9.20 11.19
CA PHE A 202 4.88 -9.25 12.11
C PHE A 202 3.55 -9.19 11.35
N GLN A 203 3.40 -8.29 10.36
CA GLN A 203 2.18 -8.24 9.53
C GLN A 203 1.89 -9.60 8.89
N VAL A 204 2.91 -10.27 8.35
CA VAL A 204 2.74 -11.57 7.69
C VAL A 204 2.36 -12.67 8.69
N VAL A 205 2.98 -12.71 9.87
CA VAL A 205 2.60 -13.69 10.90
C VAL A 205 1.15 -13.49 11.33
N GLU A 206 0.72 -12.26 11.53
CA GLU A 206 -0.66 -11.95 11.89
C GLU A 206 -1.63 -12.30 10.75
N ALA A 207 -1.25 -12.03 9.49
CA ALA A 207 -2.04 -12.45 8.33
C ALA A 207 -2.22 -13.97 8.28
N ILE A 208 -1.16 -14.74 8.50
CA ILE A 208 -1.22 -16.21 8.55
C ILE A 208 -2.18 -16.67 9.65
N LYS A 209 -2.13 -16.10 10.85
CA LYS A 209 -3.06 -16.44 11.95
C LYS A 209 -4.51 -16.17 11.54
N ILE A 210 -4.80 -15.01 10.97
CA ILE A 210 -6.15 -14.63 10.54
C ILE A 210 -6.65 -15.56 9.42
N LEU A 211 -5.85 -15.78 8.38
CA LEU A 211 -6.19 -16.61 7.23
C LEU A 211 -6.37 -18.09 7.60
N THR A 212 -5.67 -18.56 8.63
CA THR A 212 -5.80 -19.95 9.13
C THR A 212 -6.85 -20.10 10.23
N GLY A 213 -7.58 -19.04 10.56
CA GLY A 213 -8.65 -19.06 11.57
C GLY A 213 -8.15 -19.09 13.02
N ASP A 214 -6.86 -18.87 13.29
CA ASP A 214 -6.31 -18.84 14.65
C ASP A 214 -6.48 -17.48 15.32
N TYR A 215 -7.73 -17.03 15.42
CA TYR A 215 -8.04 -15.74 16.06
C TYR A 215 -7.67 -15.65 17.54
N ALA A 216 -7.49 -16.79 18.20
CA ALA A 216 -7.07 -16.80 19.62
C ALA A 216 -5.62 -16.30 19.79
N SER A 217 -4.77 -16.55 18.79
CA SER A 217 -3.36 -16.15 18.81
C SER A 217 -3.10 -14.77 18.18
N VAL A 218 -4.13 -14.11 17.61
CA VAL A 218 -3.97 -12.79 17.00
C VAL A 218 -3.66 -11.74 18.06
N ASN A 219 -2.63 -10.92 17.80
CA ASN A 219 -2.28 -9.80 18.68
C ASN A 219 -3.39 -8.74 18.66
N LYS A 220 -3.85 -8.32 19.84
CA LYS A 220 -4.91 -7.30 20.00
C LYS A 220 -4.37 -5.92 20.39
N ASN A 221 -3.08 -5.84 20.64
CA ASN A 221 -2.38 -4.64 21.09
C ASN A 221 -1.80 -3.87 19.89
N LEU A 222 -1.56 -2.58 20.06
CA LEU A 222 -0.66 -1.85 19.20
C LEU A 222 0.78 -2.24 19.54
N LEU A 223 1.50 -2.75 18.56
CA LEU A 223 2.91 -3.08 18.68
C LEU A 223 3.75 -1.87 18.26
N GLU A 224 4.66 -1.43 19.11
CA GLU A 224 5.67 -0.40 18.83
C GLU A 224 7.06 -1.02 18.97
N ILE A 225 7.91 -0.83 17.97
CA ILE A 225 9.29 -1.32 17.98
C ILE A 225 10.24 -0.18 17.63
N ASP A 226 11.30 -0.02 18.41
CA ASP A 226 12.46 0.80 18.09
C ASP A 226 13.69 -0.11 17.99
N VAL A 227 14.18 -0.33 16.76
CA VAL A 227 15.29 -1.26 16.53
C VAL A 227 16.64 -0.67 16.92
N TRP A 228 16.77 0.65 16.97
CA TRP A 228 18.00 1.31 17.41
C TRP A 228 18.20 1.19 18.91
N GLU A 229 17.11 1.37 19.65
CA GLU A 229 17.08 1.24 21.10
C GLU A 229 16.83 -0.20 21.59
N THR A 230 16.58 -1.14 20.65
CA THR A 230 16.21 -2.54 20.94
C THR A 230 15.02 -2.63 21.91
N LYS A 231 14.00 -1.80 21.67
CA LYS A 231 12.80 -1.72 22.49
C LYS A 231 11.60 -2.27 21.73
N LEU A 232 10.82 -3.10 22.42
CA LEU A 232 9.54 -3.61 21.94
C LEU A 232 8.50 -3.32 23.02
N LYS A 233 7.40 -2.66 22.62
CA LYS A 233 6.27 -2.37 23.50
C LYS A 233 4.99 -2.92 22.89
N GLN A 234 4.14 -3.45 23.75
CA GLN A 234 2.76 -3.79 23.43
C GLN A 234 1.86 -2.85 24.22
N ILE A 235 1.13 -2.01 23.52
CA ILE A 235 0.22 -1.03 24.12
C ILE A 235 -1.18 -1.60 24.00
N ASP A 236 -1.81 -1.86 25.15
CA ASP A 236 -3.19 -2.32 25.19
C ASP A 236 -4.12 -1.22 24.67
N ILE A 237 -4.82 -1.52 23.60
CA ILE A 237 -5.81 -0.64 22.98
C ILE A 237 -7.23 -1.21 23.02
N SER A 238 -7.42 -2.33 23.71
CA SER A 238 -8.69 -3.07 23.71
C SER A 238 -9.89 -2.23 24.15
N GLU A 239 -9.70 -1.38 25.19
CA GLU A 239 -10.76 -0.52 25.71
C GLU A 239 -11.18 0.57 24.72
N LEU A 240 -10.30 1.00 23.79
CA LEU A 240 -10.63 2.05 22.82
C LEU A 240 -11.84 1.71 21.97
N LYS A 241 -12.09 0.42 21.74
CA LYS A 241 -13.26 -0.02 21.00
C LYS A 241 -14.58 0.33 21.72
N ASP A 242 -14.59 0.27 23.03
CA ASP A 242 -15.80 0.45 23.83
C ASP A 242 -16.01 1.91 24.25
N ILE A 243 -14.95 2.63 24.57
CA ILE A 243 -15.00 4.01 25.06
C ILE A 243 -15.02 5.06 23.94
N SER A 244 -14.46 4.77 22.77
CA SER A 244 -14.43 5.73 21.66
C SER A 244 -15.82 5.93 21.05
N ASN A 245 -16.18 7.19 20.78
CA ASN A 245 -17.32 7.50 19.92
C ASN A 245 -16.87 7.54 18.44
N CYS A 246 -16.25 6.47 17.98
CA CYS A 246 -15.60 6.38 16.69
C CYS A 246 -16.58 6.61 15.54
N PRO A 247 -16.33 7.56 14.64
CA PRO A 247 -17.21 7.82 13.51
C PRO A 247 -17.32 6.61 12.57
N THR A 248 -16.24 5.87 12.34
CA THR A 248 -16.23 4.74 11.42
C THR A 248 -16.90 3.50 12.00
N CYS A 249 -16.38 2.93 13.11
CA CYS A 249 -16.84 1.62 13.59
C CYS A 249 -18.04 1.67 14.53
N LYS A 250 -18.42 2.86 15.05
CA LYS A 250 -19.61 3.04 15.92
C LYS A 250 -20.74 3.79 15.22
N GLN A 251 -20.42 4.87 14.52
CA GLN A 251 -21.42 5.70 13.87
C GLN A 251 -21.67 5.29 12.39
N HIS A 252 -20.85 4.37 11.85
CA HIS A 252 -20.93 3.93 10.43
C HIS A 252 -20.84 5.09 9.43
N ASN A 253 -20.11 6.14 9.80
CA ASN A 253 -19.79 7.25 8.91
C ASN A 253 -18.45 6.96 8.21
N TYR A 254 -18.50 6.68 6.92
CA TYR A 254 -17.36 6.30 6.09
C TYR A 254 -16.89 7.48 5.23
N GLU A 255 -16.48 8.53 5.90
CA GLU A 255 -16.14 9.84 5.33
C GLU A 255 -15.17 9.76 4.14
N PHE A 256 -14.18 8.84 4.20
CA PHE A 256 -13.18 8.68 3.14
C PHE A 256 -13.67 7.88 1.94
N LEU A 257 -14.79 7.17 2.05
CA LEU A 257 -15.46 6.50 0.93
C LEU A 257 -16.46 7.39 0.20
N GLU A 258 -16.92 8.46 0.84
CA GLU A 258 -18.00 9.32 0.32
C GLU A 258 -17.48 10.64 -0.28
N ALA A 259 -16.15 10.78 -0.45
CA ALA A 259 -15.54 12.00 -0.95
C ALA A 259 -15.98 12.35 -2.37
N GLU A 260 -16.81 13.39 -2.52
CA GLU A 260 -17.43 13.84 -3.78
C GLU A 260 -16.57 14.82 -4.60
N SER A 261 -15.26 14.88 -4.49
CA SER A 261 -14.46 15.86 -5.23
C SER A 261 -14.04 15.40 -6.64
N GLY A 262 -14.28 16.24 -7.65
CA GLY A 262 -13.99 15.97 -9.07
C GLY A 262 -12.50 15.85 -9.41
N ILE A 263 -11.63 16.63 -8.78
CA ILE A 263 -10.18 16.56 -8.89
C ILE A 263 -9.62 16.27 -7.50
N MET A 264 -9.02 15.11 -7.36
CA MET A 264 -8.31 14.73 -6.15
C MET A 264 -6.86 15.17 -6.24
N THR A 265 -6.35 15.68 -5.14
CA THR A 265 -4.93 15.99 -5.00
C THR A 265 -4.40 15.26 -3.77
N THR A 266 -3.29 14.59 -3.96
CA THR A 266 -2.54 13.94 -2.87
C THR A 266 -1.15 14.54 -2.82
N PHE A 267 -0.74 15.02 -1.66
CA PHE A 267 0.62 15.53 -1.49
C PHE A 267 1.60 14.36 -1.42
N LEU A 268 2.69 14.46 -2.17
CA LEU A 268 3.78 13.52 -2.10
C LEU A 268 4.81 14.06 -1.12
N CYS A 269 4.82 13.51 0.08
CA CYS A 269 5.73 13.91 1.15
C CYS A 269 7.20 13.91 0.68
N GLY A 270 7.93 14.97 1.02
CA GLY A 270 9.37 15.09 0.75
C GLY A 270 9.79 15.49 -0.66
N LYS A 271 8.88 15.61 -1.63
CA LYS A 271 9.24 15.84 -3.05
C LYS A 271 8.83 17.19 -3.63
N ASN A 272 8.31 18.13 -2.84
CA ASN A 272 7.68 19.35 -3.40
C ASN A 272 6.83 19.01 -4.63
N ALA A 273 5.94 18.04 -4.47
CA ALA A 273 5.17 17.43 -5.53
C ALA A 273 3.74 17.16 -5.10
N VAL A 274 2.82 17.34 -6.03
CA VAL A 274 1.39 17.05 -5.85
C VAL A 274 0.98 16.03 -6.91
N GLN A 275 0.34 14.97 -6.47
CA GLN A 275 -0.38 14.08 -7.38
C GLN A 275 -1.75 14.68 -7.65
N VAL A 276 -2.14 14.72 -8.90
CA VAL A 276 -3.45 15.18 -9.38
C VAL A 276 -4.10 14.06 -10.17
N MET A 277 -5.37 13.81 -9.89
CA MET A 277 -6.17 12.84 -10.63
C MET A 277 -7.59 13.40 -10.81
N HIS A 278 -8.14 13.27 -11.99
CA HIS A 278 -9.54 13.60 -12.23
C HIS A 278 -10.42 12.34 -12.08
N ARG A 279 -11.52 12.44 -11.36
CA ARG A 279 -12.43 11.32 -11.04
C ARG A 279 -12.91 10.54 -12.28
N ASN A 280 -13.12 11.24 -13.38
CA ASN A 280 -13.64 10.68 -14.63
C ASN A 280 -12.58 10.63 -15.74
N SER A 281 -11.27 10.64 -15.38
CA SER A 281 -10.23 10.44 -16.37
C SER A 281 -10.32 8.99 -16.86
N GLY A 282 -10.75 8.81 -18.10
CA GLY A 282 -10.65 7.53 -18.78
C GLY A 282 -9.17 7.13 -19.03
N ILE A 283 -8.98 6.02 -19.73
CA ILE A 283 -7.63 5.61 -20.18
C ILE A 283 -7.09 6.67 -21.14
N ILE A 284 -5.93 7.24 -20.80
CA ILE A 284 -5.23 8.21 -21.63
C ILE A 284 -4.33 7.46 -22.64
N ASP A 285 -4.45 7.82 -23.92
CA ASP A 285 -3.48 7.42 -24.92
C ASP A 285 -2.21 8.28 -24.78
N LEU A 286 -1.20 7.70 -24.12
CA LEU A 286 0.09 8.36 -23.86
C LEU A 286 0.82 8.72 -25.15
N ARG A 287 0.63 7.97 -26.24
CA ARG A 287 1.26 8.25 -27.53
C ARG A 287 0.64 9.48 -28.21
N GLN A 288 -0.66 9.58 -28.16
CA GLN A 288 -1.36 10.79 -28.65
C GLN A 288 -0.97 12.01 -27.82
N LEU A 289 -0.87 11.85 -26.50
CA LEU A 289 -0.44 12.91 -25.58
C LEU A 289 1.03 13.31 -25.85
N GLU A 290 1.93 12.37 -26.10
CA GLU A 290 3.33 12.59 -26.49
C GLU A 290 3.41 13.48 -27.72
N GLN A 291 2.70 13.14 -28.79
CA GLN A 291 2.68 13.93 -30.04
C GLN A 291 2.23 15.37 -29.80
N ARG A 292 1.22 15.56 -28.96
CA ARG A 292 0.70 16.90 -28.64
C ARG A 292 1.69 17.72 -27.82
N LEU A 293 2.33 17.11 -26.81
CA LEU A 293 3.22 17.82 -25.88
C LEU A 293 4.64 18.02 -26.46
N SER A 294 5.08 17.23 -27.42
CA SER A 294 6.38 17.37 -28.08
C SER A 294 6.54 18.71 -28.81
N ALA A 295 5.44 19.40 -29.09
CA ALA A 295 5.46 20.75 -29.66
C ALA A 295 5.88 21.84 -28.66
N ILE A 296 5.81 21.56 -27.35
CA ILE A 296 6.02 22.55 -26.27
C ILE A 296 7.05 22.11 -25.23
N ALA A 297 7.48 20.87 -25.22
CA ALA A 297 8.41 20.33 -24.24
C ALA A 297 9.15 19.09 -24.78
N ASP A 298 10.31 18.79 -24.20
CA ASP A 298 10.94 17.48 -24.37
C ASP A 298 10.13 16.42 -23.62
N VAL A 299 9.66 15.41 -24.37
CA VAL A 299 8.78 14.36 -23.85
C VAL A 299 9.47 13.02 -23.90
N SER A 300 9.39 12.26 -22.82
CA SER A 300 9.81 10.86 -22.75
C SER A 300 8.59 10.00 -22.44
N CYS A 301 8.31 9.01 -23.28
CA CYS A 301 7.14 8.15 -23.17
C CYS A 301 7.51 6.67 -23.23
N ASN A 302 6.89 5.86 -22.37
CA ASN A 302 6.93 4.40 -22.44
C ASN A 302 5.51 3.83 -22.33
N ALA A 303 5.38 2.49 -22.19
CA ALA A 303 4.08 1.82 -22.11
C ALA A 303 3.25 2.20 -20.86
N PHE A 304 3.87 2.79 -19.82
CA PHE A 304 3.25 3.00 -18.51
C PHE A 304 3.09 4.47 -18.15
N MET A 305 3.99 5.32 -18.65
CA MET A 305 4.03 6.74 -18.27
C MET A 305 4.61 7.61 -19.37
N LEU A 306 4.26 8.90 -19.27
CA LEU A 306 4.82 9.98 -20.07
C LEU A 306 5.43 11.01 -19.12
N LYS A 307 6.66 11.44 -19.38
CA LYS A 307 7.36 12.49 -18.62
C LYS A 307 7.64 13.69 -19.50
N PHE A 308 7.43 14.89 -18.96
CA PHE A 308 7.84 16.13 -19.62
C PHE A 308 8.11 17.21 -18.56
N ARG A 309 8.81 18.26 -18.99
CA ARG A 309 9.09 19.41 -18.13
C ARG A 309 8.68 20.71 -18.81
N VAL A 310 8.00 21.57 -18.07
CA VAL A 310 7.65 22.92 -18.50
C VAL A 310 8.01 23.90 -17.41
N LYS A 311 8.92 24.84 -17.72
CA LYS A 311 9.48 25.81 -16.75
C LYS A 311 10.06 25.07 -15.53
N ASP A 312 9.63 25.42 -14.33
CA ASP A 312 10.11 24.88 -13.06
C ASP A 312 9.35 23.60 -12.62
N HIS A 313 8.39 23.13 -13.42
CA HIS A 313 7.54 22.00 -13.08
C HIS A 313 7.84 20.78 -13.96
N ALA A 314 8.01 19.61 -13.35
CA ALA A 314 8.10 18.36 -14.09
C ALA A 314 6.84 17.51 -13.86
N PHE A 315 6.39 16.86 -14.93
CA PHE A 315 5.18 16.05 -14.96
C PHE A 315 5.53 14.59 -15.20
N THR A 316 4.87 13.71 -14.47
CA THR A 316 4.81 12.28 -14.78
C THR A 316 3.34 11.92 -14.89
N VAL A 317 2.90 11.58 -16.09
CA VAL A 317 1.50 11.26 -16.43
C VAL A 317 1.37 9.77 -16.67
N PHE A 318 0.32 9.16 -16.15
CA PHE A 318 0.04 7.74 -16.22
C PHE A 318 -1.18 7.46 -17.10
N THR A 319 -1.33 6.20 -17.52
CA THR A 319 -2.41 5.77 -18.40
C THR A 319 -3.80 5.93 -17.80
N ASP A 320 -3.91 5.94 -16.46
CA ASP A 320 -5.16 6.16 -15.72
C ASP A 320 -5.56 7.64 -15.58
N GLY A 321 -4.82 8.56 -16.22
CA GLY A 321 -5.08 10.00 -16.16
C GLY A 321 -4.49 10.70 -14.94
N ARG A 322 -3.88 9.98 -14.04
CA ARG A 322 -3.16 10.52 -12.90
C ARG A 322 -1.89 11.23 -13.37
N ALA A 323 -1.57 12.37 -12.75
CA ALA A 323 -0.30 13.06 -12.97
C ALA A 323 0.38 13.42 -11.66
N ILE A 324 1.70 13.22 -11.59
CA ILE A 324 2.55 13.75 -10.53
C ILE A 324 3.21 15.01 -11.06
N ILE A 325 3.00 16.12 -10.37
CA ILE A 325 3.55 17.44 -10.71
C ILE A 325 4.55 17.82 -9.64
N THR A 326 5.82 17.89 -9.99
CA THR A 326 6.91 18.33 -9.11
C THR A 326 7.23 19.81 -9.35
N GLY A 327 7.79 20.48 -8.33
CA GLY A 327 8.08 21.92 -8.37
C GLY A 327 7.00 22.77 -7.68
N THR A 328 5.96 22.14 -7.15
CA THR A 328 4.96 22.82 -6.31
C THR A 328 4.45 21.90 -5.20
N ALA A 329 4.16 22.46 -4.04
CA ALA A 329 3.42 21.81 -2.96
C ALA A 329 2.00 22.39 -2.82
N ASP A 330 1.62 23.35 -3.68
CA ASP A 330 0.30 23.96 -3.66
C ASP A 330 -0.68 23.18 -4.54
N SER A 331 -1.74 22.69 -3.93
CA SER A 331 -2.79 21.91 -4.57
C SER A 331 -3.53 22.70 -5.67
N SER A 332 -3.76 23.99 -5.46
CA SER A 332 -4.45 24.86 -6.43
C SER A 332 -3.59 25.07 -7.68
N THR A 333 -2.29 25.35 -7.50
CA THR A 333 -1.31 25.46 -8.58
C THR A 333 -1.22 24.16 -9.36
N ALA A 334 -1.13 23.02 -8.68
CA ALA A 334 -1.03 21.70 -9.33
C ALA A 334 -2.28 21.37 -10.16
N LYS A 335 -3.47 21.66 -9.66
CA LYS A 335 -4.74 21.52 -10.41
C LYS A 335 -4.77 22.39 -11.67
N GLY A 336 -4.34 23.65 -11.54
CA GLY A 336 -4.25 24.59 -12.69
C GLY A 336 -3.26 24.08 -13.76
N LEU A 337 -2.09 23.58 -13.36
CA LEU A 337 -1.09 23.01 -14.25
C LEU A 337 -1.61 21.72 -14.94
N TYR A 338 -2.30 20.86 -14.20
CA TYR A 338 -2.93 19.66 -14.75
C TYR A 338 -3.94 20.02 -15.84
N SER A 339 -4.88 20.91 -15.56
CA SER A 339 -5.88 21.34 -16.55
C SER A 339 -5.25 22.00 -17.77
N LYS A 340 -4.20 22.79 -17.58
CA LYS A 340 -3.51 23.51 -18.65
C LYS A 340 -2.83 22.59 -19.67
N TYR A 341 -2.14 21.55 -19.22
CA TYR A 341 -1.31 20.73 -20.10
C TYR A 341 -1.93 19.40 -20.48
N LEU A 342 -2.76 18.84 -19.63
CA LEU A 342 -3.43 17.56 -19.92
C LEU A 342 -4.82 17.77 -20.51
N GLY A 343 -5.42 18.89 -20.24
CA GLY A 343 -6.74 19.28 -20.74
C GLY A 343 -7.86 18.60 -19.98
N MET A 344 -8.89 19.31 -19.69
CA MET A 344 -10.21 18.78 -19.37
C MET A 344 -11.20 19.40 -20.30
#